data_87ee3e180e7337435cf6e143dccb424b
#
_entry.id   87ee3e180e7337435cf6e143dccb424b
#
_cell.length_a   1.000
_cell.length_b   1.000
_cell.length_c   1.000
_cell.angle_alpha   90.00
_cell.angle_beta   90.00
_cell.angle_gamma   90.00
#
_symmetry.space_group_name_H-M   'P 1'
#
loop_
_entity.id
_entity.type
_entity.pdbx_description
1 polymer ?
#
loop_
_entity_poly.entity_id
_entity_poly.type
_entity_poly.pdbx_seq_one_letter_code
_entity_poly.pdbx_strand_id
1 'polypeptide(L)'
;MINVSDQHVQHAPRSLIVTLYGAYGRFAPGPVPVAELIRLLAAVGVDAPSVRSSVSRLKRRGLLLPARTAEGAAGYGLSDEARQLLEDGDRRVYATAPHEDEGWVLAVFSVPESERQKRHVLRSRLAGLGFGTAAPGVWIAPARLYEETRHALGRLGLDSY
;
A
#
# COMPACT_ATOMS: atom_id res chain seq x y z
N MET A 1 -20.80 32.77 3.61
CA MET A 1 -21.22 31.72 2.67
C MET A 1 -19.97 31.05 2.14
N ILE A 2 -19.55 29.95 2.77
CA ILE A 2 -18.35 29.20 2.35
C ILE A 2 -18.83 28.21 1.29
N ASN A 3 -18.42 28.43 0.05
CA ASN A 3 -18.73 27.55 -1.08
C ASN A 3 -17.82 26.30 -0.94
N VAL A 4 -18.33 25.26 -0.33
CA VAL A 4 -17.68 23.93 -0.33
C VAL A 4 -17.91 23.36 -1.72
N SER A 5 -17.05 23.68 -2.65
CA SER A 5 -16.98 23.00 -3.94
C SER A 5 -16.75 21.52 -3.66
N ASP A 6 -17.73 20.72 -4.05
CA ASP A 6 -17.78 19.27 -3.99
C ASP A 6 -16.65 18.70 -4.88
N GLN A 7 -15.42 18.72 -4.37
CA GLN A 7 -14.31 18.00 -4.97
C GLN A 7 -14.55 16.52 -4.69
N HIS A 8 -15.27 15.86 -5.57
CA HIS A 8 -15.27 14.42 -5.68
C HIS A 8 -13.81 13.99 -5.81
N VAL A 9 -13.20 13.60 -4.71
CA VAL A 9 -11.91 12.92 -4.71
C VAL A 9 -12.12 11.62 -5.46
N GLN A 10 -11.81 11.64 -6.75
CA GLN A 10 -11.86 10.43 -7.58
C GLN A 10 -10.78 9.48 -7.07
N HIS A 11 -11.13 8.64 -6.12
CA HIS A 11 -10.25 7.58 -5.67
C HIS A 11 -9.96 6.65 -6.85
N ALA A 12 -8.68 6.47 -7.16
CA ALA A 12 -8.28 5.57 -8.23
C ALA A 12 -8.90 4.18 -7.98
N PRO A 13 -9.57 3.55 -8.95
CA PRO A 13 -10.25 2.26 -8.76
C PRO A 13 -9.34 1.19 -8.14
N ARG A 14 -8.03 1.25 -8.44
CA ARG A 14 -7.03 0.38 -7.82
C ARG A 14 -6.95 0.56 -6.30
N SER A 15 -6.96 1.80 -5.82
CA SER A 15 -6.91 2.09 -4.38
C SER A 15 -8.15 1.58 -3.67
N LEU A 16 -9.32 1.75 -4.27
CA LEU A 16 -10.58 1.22 -3.72
C LEU A 16 -10.58 -0.31 -3.63
N ILE A 17 -10.03 -1.00 -4.64
CA ILE A 17 -9.87 -2.47 -4.59
C ILE A 17 -8.95 -2.86 -3.43
N VAL A 18 -7.80 -2.21 -3.28
CA VAL A 18 -6.87 -2.49 -2.17
C VAL A 18 -7.52 -2.23 -0.82
N THR A 19 -8.26 -1.14 -0.68
CA THR A 19 -9.03 -0.83 0.54
C THR A 19 -10.09 -1.91 0.83
N LEU A 20 -10.82 -2.36 -0.19
CA LEU A 20 -11.83 -3.41 -0.04
C LEU A 20 -11.19 -4.73 0.45
N TYR A 21 -10.06 -5.12 -0.12
CA TYR A 21 -9.33 -6.29 0.36
C TYR A 21 -8.75 -6.08 1.76
N GLY A 22 -8.24 -4.91 2.07
CA GLY A 22 -7.71 -4.57 3.39
C GLY A 22 -8.76 -4.61 4.49
N ALA A 23 -9.95 -4.09 4.21
CA ALA A 23 -11.02 -4.00 5.19
C ALA A 23 -11.86 -5.29 5.31
N TYR A 24 -12.03 -6.03 4.20
CA TYR A 24 -12.99 -7.16 4.14
C TYR A 24 -12.42 -8.41 3.47
N GLY A 25 -11.81 -8.29 2.30
CA GLY A 25 -11.45 -9.43 1.45
C GLY A 25 -10.41 -10.37 2.06
N ARG A 26 -9.52 -9.88 2.90
CA ARG A 26 -8.51 -10.69 3.60
C ARG A 26 -9.11 -11.57 4.69
N PHE A 27 -10.31 -11.24 5.18
CA PHE A 27 -11.05 -12.02 6.18
C PHE A 27 -12.12 -12.91 5.55
N ALA A 28 -12.33 -12.80 4.23
CA ALA A 28 -13.27 -13.64 3.52
C ALA A 28 -12.83 -15.11 3.54
N PRO A 29 -13.76 -16.06 3.64
CA PRO A 29 -13.45 -17.50 3.69
C PRO A 29 -12.88 -18.05 2.37
N GLY A 30 -12.76 -17.22 1.34
CA GLY A 30 -12.27 -17.60 0.03
C GLY A 30 -12.00 -16.39 -0.89
N PRO A 31 -11.69 -16.67 -2.16
CA PRO A 31 -11.43 -15.60 -3.13
C PRO A 31 -12.68 -14.76 -3.38
N VAL A 32 -12.48 -13.45 -3.55
CA VAL A 32 -13.58 -12.52 -3.85
C VAL A 32 -13.95 -12.63 -5.33
N PRO A 33 -15.23 -12.93 -5.69
CA PRO A 33 -15.67 -13.00 -7.07
C PRO A 33 -15.50 -11.66 -7.80
N VAL A 34 -15.11 -11.69 -9.08
CA VAL A 34 -15.00 -10.46 -9.90
C VAL A 34 -16.34 -9.73 -10.00
N ALA A 35 -17.44 -10.47 -10.10
CA ALA A 35 -18.77 -9.90 -10.15
C ALA A 35 -19.10 -9.09 -8.88
N GLU A 36 -18.68 -9.60 -7.73
CA GLU A 36 -18.87 -8.93 -6.44
C GLU A 36 -18.02 -7.65 -6.34
N LEU A 37 -16.76 -7.67 -6.78
CA LEU A 37 -15.93 -6.48 -6.87
C LEU A 37 -16.58 -5.40 -7.75
N ILE A 38 -17.14 -5.79 -8.89
CA ILE A 38 -17.83 -4.86 -9.80
C ILE A 38 -19.06 -4.30 -9.11
N ARG A 39 -19.87 -5.13 -8.47
CA ARG A 39 -21.09 -4.70 -7.77
C ARG A 39 -20.80 -3.71 -6.66
N LEU A 40 -19.82 -4.00 -5.82
CA LEU A 40 -19.45 -3.14 -4.68
C LEU A 40 -18.87 -1.80 -5.15
N LEU A 41 -18.02 -1.82 -6.17
CA LEU A 41 -17.38 -0.61 -6.67
C LEU A 41 -18.33 0.26 -7.52
N ALA A 42 -19.33 -0.35 -8.14
CA ALA A 42 -20.40 0.40 -8.81
C ALA A 42 -21.19 1.29 -7.84
N ALA A 43 -21.37 0.85 -6.59
CA ALA A 43 -22.03 1.64 -5.54
C ALA A 43 -21.28 2.95 -5.19
N VAL A 44 -19.98 3.04 -5.52
CA VAL A 44 -19.16 4.25 -5.35
C VAL A 44 -18.75 4.89 -6.68
N GLY A 45 -19.53 4.61 -7.75
CA GLY A 45 -19.40 5.26 -9.04
C GLY A 45 -18.27 4.72 -9.95
N VAL A 46 -17.69 3.55 -9.67
CA VAL A 46 -16.66 2.95 -10.51
C VAL A 46 -17.27 1.98 -11.51
N ASP A 47 -17.06 2.20 -12.80
CA ASP A 47 -17.55 1.36 -13.89
C ASP A 47 -16.86 -0.02 -13.96
N ALA A 48 -17.54 -1.01 -14.51
CA ALA A 48 -17.05 -2.37 -14.63
C ALA A 48 -15.74 -2.52 -15.46
N PRO A 49 -15.56 -1.82 -16.59
CA PRO A 49 -14.29 -1.81 -17.32
C PRO A 49 -13.11 -1.33 -16.46
N SER A 50 -13.28 -0.26 -15.69
CA SER A 50 -12.26 0.29 -14.78
C SER A 50 -11.89 -0.69 -13.68
N VAL A 51 -12.88 -1.40 -13.11
CA VAL A 51 -12.63 -2.48 -12.13
C VAL A 51 -11.80 -3.59 -12.76
N ARG A 52 -12.22 -4.14 -13.91
CA ARG A 52 -11.51 -5.23 -14.60
C ARG A 52 -10.07 -4.85 -14.96
N SER A 53 -9.87 -3.63 -15.49
CA SER A 53 -8.54 -3.09 -15.80
C SER A 53 -7.65 -3.00 -14.56
N SER A 54 -8.21 -2.55 -13.43
CA SER A 54 -7.48 -2.42 -12.17
C SER A 54 -7.12 -3.78 -11.58
N VAL A 55 -8.05 -4.74 -11.58
CA VAL A 55 -7.80 -6.14 -11.17
C VAL A 55 -6.68 -6.76 -12.03
N SER A 56 -6.73 -6.59 -13.36
CA SER A 56 -5.69 -7.07 -14.26
C SER A 56 -4.31 -6.49 -13.93
N ARG A 57 -4.23 -5.20 -13.60
CA ARG A 57 -2.98 -4.55 -13.18
C ARG A 57 -2.47 -5.08 -11.84
N LEU A 58 -3.34 -5.28 -10.86
CA LEU A 58 -2.98 -5.86 -9.56
C LEU A 58 -2.49 -7.31 -9.71
N LYS A 59 -3.16 -8.10 -10.56
CA LYS A 59 -2.70 -9.46 -10.92
C LYS A 59 -1.30 -9.44 -11.54
N ARG A 60 -1.05 -8.59 -12.53
CA ARG A 60 0.28 -8.47 -13.18
C ARG A 60 1.39 -8.06 -12.21
N ARG A 61 1.04 -7.35 -11.15
CA ARG A 61 1.97 -6.97 -10.06
C ARG A 61 2.14 -8.06 -9.00
N GLY A 62 1.51 -9.22 -9.16
CA GLY A 62 1.58 -10.31 -8.21
C GLY A 62 0.80 -10.09 -6.91
N LEU A 63 -0.02 -9.03 -6.81
CA LEU A 63 -0.77 -8.73 -5.59
C LEU A 63 -2.08 -9.51 -5.47
N LEU A 64 -2.68 -9.85 -6.61
CA LEU A 64 -3.89 -10.67 -6.70
C LEU A 64 -3.60 -11.96 -7.45
N LEU A 65 -4.03 -13.09 -6.89
CA LEU A 65 -3.92 -14.41 -7.49
C LEU A 65 -5.29 -14.89 -7.98
N PRO A 66 -5.41 -15.36 -9.23
CA PRO A 66 -6.67 -15.90 -9.72
C PRO A 66 -7.02 -17.18 -8.95
N ALA A 67 -8.26 -17.31 -8.56
CA ALA A 67 -8.78 -18.48 -7.87
C ALA A 67 -10.27 -18.67 -8.21
N ARG A 68 -10.84 -19.81 -7.83
CA ARG A 68 -12.29 -20.06 -7.92
C ARG A 68 -12.91 -20.12 -6.54
N THR A 69 -14.12 -19.60 -6.41
CA THR A 69 -14.92 -19.77 -5.20
C THR A 69 -15.37 -21.23 -5.05
N ALA A 70 -15.92 -21.58 -3.90
CA ALA A 70 -16.48 -22.91 -3.65
C ALA A 70 -17.58 -23.26 -4.68
N GLU A 71 -18.33 -22.27 -5.15
CA GLU A 71 -19.38 -22.40 -6.17
C GLU A 71 -18.81 -22.37 -7.61
N GLY A 72 -17.48 -22.36 -7.79
CA GLY A 72 -16.82 -22.39 -9.08
C GLY A 72 -16.70 -21.04 -9.81
N ALA A 73 -17.17 -19.93 -9.23
CA ALA A 73 -17.07 -18.62 -9.83
C ALA A 73 -15.62 -18.11 -9.89
N ALA A 74 -15.27 -17.38 -10.96
CA ALA A 74 -13.95 -16.76 -11.07
C ALA A 74 -13.80 -15.61 -10.08
N GLY A 75 -12.73 -15.65 -9.30
CA GLY A 75 -12.40 -14.66 -8.27
C GLY A 75 -10.91 -14.46 -8.12
N TYR A 76 -10.54 -13.65 -7.13
CA TYR A 76 -9.16 -13.34 -6.78
C TYR A 76 -8.94 -13.40 -5.28
N GLY A 77 -7.84 -14.02 -4.86
CA GLY A 77 -7.30 -13.95 -3.51
C GLY A 77 -6.09 -13.02 -3.45
N LEU A 78 -5.69 -12.65 -2.24
CA LEU A 78 -4.44 -11.93 -2.01
C LEU A 78 -3.25 -12.90 -2.09
N SER A 79 -2.15 -12.45 -2.69
CA SER A 79 -0.85 -13.11 -2.52
C SER A 79 -0.31 -12.89 -1.10
N ASP A 80 0.71 -13.66 -0.71
CA ASP A 80 1.37 -13.46 0.58
C ASP A 80 2.04 -12.08 0.66
N GLU A 81 2.62 -11.60 -0.44
CA GLU A 81 3.17 -10.25 -0.53
C GLU A 81 2.10 -9.18 -0.29
N ALA A 82 0.91 -9.35 -0.87
CA ALA A 82 -0.19 -8.42 -0.66
C ALA A 82 -0.73 -8.47 0.78
N ARG A 83 -0.77 -9.65 1.41
CA ARG A 83 -1.14 -9.80 2.82
C ARG A 83 -0.17 -9.05 3.72
N GLN A 84 1.13 -9.26 3.52
CA GLN A 84 2.19 -8.56 4.26
C GLN A 84 2.10 -7.04 4.09
N LEU A 85 1.84 -6.57 2.86
CA LEU A 85 1.66 -5.13 2.59
C LEU A 85 0.48 -4.53 3.36
N LEU A 86 -0.63 -5.26 3.48
CA LEU A 86 -1.80 -4.84 4.25
C LEU A 86 -1.53 -4.87 5.76
N GLU A 87 -0.81 -5.85 6.27
CA GLU A 87 -0.39 -5.94 7.68
C GLU A 87 0.56 -4.79 8.06
N ASP A 88 1.50 -4.46 7.17
CA ASP A 88 2.37 -3.29 7.34
C ASP A 88 1.53 -1.99 7.38
N GLY A 89 0.50 -1.90 6.53
CA GLY A 89 -0.45 -0.80 6.53
C GLY A 89 -1.24 -0.69 7.84
N ASP A 90 -1.71 -1.80 8.37
CA ASP A 90 -2.45 -1.83 9.64
C ASP A 90 -1.60 -1.34 10.80
N ARG A 91 -0.35 -1.79 10.88
CA ARG A 91 0.58 -1.31 11.91
C ARG A 91 0.73 0.21 11.89
N ARG A 92 0.63 0.84 10.70
CA ARG A 92 0.70 2.30 10.58
C ARG A 92 -0.60 2.98 10.95
N VAL A 93 -1.73 2.43 10.55
CA VAL A 93 -3.06 3.04 10.75
C VAL A 93 -3.54 2.87 12.19
N TYR A 94 -3.28 1.70 12.78
CA TYR A 94 -3.76 1.34 14.11
C TYR A 94 -2.66 1.37 15.18
N ALA A 95 -1.44 1.81 14.84
CA ALA A 95 -0.42 2.04 15.85
C ALA A 95 -0.97 3.03 16.89
N THR A 96 -0.98 2.60 18.13
CA THR A 96 -1.28 3.48 19.26
C THR A 96 -0.33 4.68 19.22
N ALA A 97 -0.78 5.84 19.70
CA ALA A 97 0.04 7.04 19.75
C ALA A 97 1.44 6.73 20.33
N PRO A 98 2.52 7.34 19.81
CA PRO A 98 3.87 7.07 20.30
C PRO A 98 3.91 7.31 21.81
N HIS A 99 4.47 6.33 22.54
CA HIS A 99 4.93 6.62 23.90
C HIS A 99 6.11 7.60 23.78
N GLU A 100 6.15 8.60 24.66
CA GLU A 100 7.19 9.64 24.65
C GLU A 100 8.62 9.06 24.74
N ASP A 101 8.77 7.80 25.17
CA ASP A 101 10.04 7.09 25.38
C ASP A 101 10.48 6.18 24.22
N GLU A 102 9.78 6.12 23.08
CA GLU A 102 10.09 5.16 22.00
C GLU A 102 11.40 5.45 21.24
N GLY A 103 11.98 6.64 21.39
CA GLY A 103 13.20 7.02 20.68
C GLY A 103 12.96 7.27 19.18
N TRP A 104 14.07 7.38 18.44
CA TRP A 104 14.08 7.77 17.02
C TRP A 104 14.93 6.80 16.21
N VAL A 105 14.54 6.56 14.97
CA VAL A 105 15.36 5.89 13.96
C VAL A 105 15.90 6.93 12.98
N LEU A 106 17.17 6.82 12.68
CA LEU A 106 17.85 7.60 11.66
C LEU A 106 18.12 6.73 10.44
N ALA A 107 17.77 7.22 9.26
CA ALA A 107 18.18 6.65 7.99
C ALA A 107 19.23 7.59 7.35
N VAL A 108 20.46 7.07 7.23
CA VAL A 108 21.56 7.75 6.57
C VAL A 108 22.01 6.88 5.42
N PHE A 109 22.03 7.41 4.20
CA PHE A 109 22.36 6.63 3.02
C PHE A 109 23.20 7.41 2.02
N SER A 110 23.99 6.68 1.26
CA SER A 110 24.79 7.21 0.17
C SER A 110 24.51 6.36 -1.08
N VAL A 111 23.99 7.00 -2.11
CA VAL A 111 23.71 6.35 -3.40
C VAL A 111 24.63 6.94 -4.46
N PRO A 112 25.42 6.12 -5.19
CA PRO A 112 26.27 6.59 -6.28
C PRO A 112 25.49 7.39 -7.34
N GLU A 113 26.16 8.36 -8.00
CA GLU A 113 25.50 9.20 -9.00
C GLU A 113 25.03 8.39 -10.21
N SER A 114 25.72 7.31 -10.54
CA SER A 114 25.29 6.36 -11.59
C SER A 114 23.92 5.71 -11.29
N GLU A 115 23.49 5.72 -10.03
CA GLU A 115 22.23 5.12 -9.57
C GLU A 115 21.23 6.16 -9.01
N ARG A 116 21.31 7.39 -9.45
CA ARG A 116 20.45 8.52 -8.99
C ARG A 116 18.95 8.18 -8.94
N GLN A 117 18.50 7.29 -9.82
CA GLN A 117 17.13 6.82 -9.85
C GLN A 117 16.75 6.09 -8.55
N LYS A 118 17.65 5.25 -8.04
CA LYS A 118 17.47 4.56 -6.75
C LYS A 118 17.44 5.56 -5.59
N ARG A 119 18.26 6.61 -5.63
CA ARG A 119 18.21 7.72 -4.66
C ARG A 119 16.83 8.38 -4.61
N HIS A 120 16.22 8.63 -5.78
CA HIS A 120 14.88 9.19 -5.84
C HIS A 120 13.83 8.24 -5.25
N VAL A 121 13.89 6.94 -5.60
CA VAL A 121 12.99 5.91 -5.08
C VAL A 121 13.14 5.80 -3.56
N LEU A 122 14.37 5.76 -3.04
CA LEU A 122 14.67 5.67 -1.61
C LEU A 122 14.07 6.86 -0.84
N ARG A 123 14.33 8.09 -1.28
CA ARG A 123 13.76 9.30 -0.67
C ARG A 123 12.24 9.31 -0.69
N SER A 124 11.65 8.98 -1.83
CA SER A 124 10.19 8.89 -1.98
C SER A 124 9.59 7.83 -1.05
N ARG A 125 10.30 6.71 -0.87
CA ARG A 125 9.84 5.64 0.01
C ARG A 125 9.93 6.04 1.48
N LEU A 126 11.04 6.63 1.93
CA LEU A 126 11.21 7.15 3.28
C LEU A 126 10.14 8.21 3.61
N ALA A 127 9.93 9.18 2.71
CA ALA A 127 8.86 10.17 2.89
C ALA A 127 7.48 9.51 3.01
N GLY A 128 7.18 8.52 2.15
CA GLY A 128 5.94 7.75 2.19
C GLY A 128 5.77 6.91 3.47
N LEU A 129 6.85 6.52 4.12
CA LEU A 129 6.86 5.83 5.41
C LEU A 129 6.71 6.78 6.60
N GLY A 130 6.77 8.11 6.39
CA GLY A 130 6.61 9.09 7.44
C GLY A 130 7.91 9.64 8.01
N PHE A 131 9.06 9.41 7.33
CA PHE A 131 10.32 10.05 7.70
C PHE A 131 10.31 11.53 7.32
N GLY A 132 10.79 12.36 8.23
CA GLY A 132 11.17 13.75 7.97
C GLY A 132 12.65 13.87 7.62
N THR A 133 13.04 14.92 6.90
CA THR A 133 14.45 15.23 6.62
C THR A 133 15.03 16.03 7.79
N ALA A 134 16.02 15.50 8.47
CA ALA A 134 16.74 16.19 9.54
C ALA A 134 17.90 17.03 9.00
N ALA A 135 18.61 16.52 7.98
CA ALA A 135 19.71 17.20 7.28
C ALA A 135 19.84 16.60 5.86
N PRO A 136 20.63 17.20 4.94
CA PRO A 136 20.91 16.59 3.65
C PRO A 136 21.46 15.16 3.81
N GLY A 137 20.73 14.18 3.28
CA GLY A 137 21.06 12.74 3.40
C GLY A 137 20.74 12.08 4.74
N VAL A 138 20.14 12.82 5.70
CA VAL A 138 19.73 12.31 7.01
C VAL A 138 18.24 12.42 7.18
N TRP A 139 17.59 11.30 7.40
CA TRP A 139 16.15 11.18 7.60
C TRP A 139 15.86 10.65 8.99
N ILE A 140 14.78 11.10 9.61
CA ILE A 140 14.41 10.74 10.98
C ILE A 140 12.94 10.36 11.06
N ALA A 141 12.66 9.35 11.87
CA ALA A 141 11.29 8.93 12.17
C ALA A 141 11.21 8.34 13.59
N PRO A 142 10.02 8.16 14.16
CA PRO A 142 9.87 7.41 15.40
C PRO A 142 10.39 5.98 15.27
N ALA A 143 11.05 5.45 16.34
CA ALA A 143 11.74 4.16 16.31
C ALA A 143 10.83 2.99 15.91
N ARG A 144 9.53 3.05 16.19
CA ARG A 144 8.54 2.03 15.79
C ARG A 144 8.48 1.77 14.26
N LEU A 145 8.95 2.70 13.44
CA LEU A 145 8.99 2.54 11.99
C LEU A 145 10.21 1.75 11.49
N TYR A 146 11.12 1.37 12.37
CA TYR A 146 12.37 0.68 12.00
C TYR A 146 12.11 -0.62 11.22
N GLU A 147 11.34 -1.55 11.78
CA GLU A 147 11.10 -2.84 11.14
C GLU A 147 10.30 -2.72 9.83
N GLU A 148 9.29 -1.85 9.80
CA GLU A 148 8.54 -1.59 8.57
C GLU A 148 9.45 -1.03 7.48
N THR A 149 10.33 -0.09 7.86
CA THR A 149 11.28 0.52 6.93
C THR A 149 12.27 -0.50 6.39
N ARG A 150 12.85 -1.31 7.26
CA ARG A 150 13.77 -2.39 6.89
C ARG A 150 13.15 -3.35 5.88
N HIS A 151 11.94 -3.82 6.15
CA HIS A 151 11.20 -4.69 5.23
C HIS A 151 10.85 -4.00 3.91
N ALA A 152 10.44 -2.74 3.95
CA ALA A 152 10.07 -1.99 2.76
C ALA A 152 11.28 -1.72 1.84
N LEU A 153 12.44 -1.41 2.41
CA LEU A 153 13.68 -1.20 1.65
C LEU A 153 14.24 -2.51 1.11
N GLY A 154 14.22 -3.60 1.90
CA GLY A 154 14.64 -4.93 1.48
C GLY A 154 13.85 -5.44 0.26
N ARG A 155 12.51 -5.27 0.25
CA ARG A 155 11.68 -5.61 -0.93
C ARG A 155 12.04 -4.85 -2.21
N LEU A 156 12.68 -3.71 -2.08
CA LEU A 156 13.11 -2.87 -3.20
C LEU A 156 14.59 -3.05 -3.53
N GLY A 157 15.33 -3.89 -2.78
CA GLY A 157 16.78 -4.04 -2.91
C GLY A 157 17.53 -2.73 -2.61
N LEU A 158 17.02 -1.93 -1.66
CA LEU A 158 17.56 -0.62 -1.27
C LEU A 158 18.21 -0.63 0.13
N ASP A 159 18.23 -1.76 0.80
CA ASP A 159 18.77 -1.96 2.13
C ASP A 159 20.31 -2.00 2.19
N SER A 160 20.97 -2.02 1.03
CA SER A 160 22.44 -1.98 0.90
C SER A 160 23.03 -0.57 0.76
N TYR A 161 22.22 0.47 0.73
CA TYR A 161 22.62 1.88 0.60
C TYR A 161 22.60 2.57 1.97
#